data_2766c90cb771329721f38140f3ba9495
#
_entry.id   2766c90cb771329721f38140f3ba9495
#
_cell.length_a   1.000
_cell.length_b   1.000
_cell.length_c   1.000
_cell.angle_alpha   90.00
_cell.angle_beta   90.00
_cell.angle_gamma   90.00
#
_symmetry.space_group_name_H-M   'P 1'
#
loop_
_entity.id
_entity.type
_entity.pdbx_description
1 polymer ?
#
loop_
_entity_poly.entity_id
_entity_poly.type
_entity_poly.pdbx_seq_one_letter_code
_entity_poly.pdbx_strand_id
1 'polypeptide(L)'
;MRLGLNLGYWGAGNDVDNLALAREADRLGYSVVWAAEAYGSDAPTVLSWVAAQTESVDVGSAIMQIPARTPACTAMTAATLDTLSGGRFRLGLGVSGPQVSEGWHGVRFAKPLGRTREYVDIVRTALSRQRLRYEGEHWTLPLPDGPGKALTLTVHPVREKIPVYLAAVGPKNLELAGEIADGWLAVFFAPEHAHVSMDPLRAGLSSAGRDPAEFDVVPTVPVVLGDDWRSAADPVRGYAALYIGGMGSREKNFYHQLARRLGYEQAADEVQEAYLAKDYGRAAAAVPLELIDSTSLLGPVERIVERLPAYADAGVTTLTVAAFAGSMEQRVQTLRTMVDALERAGLAE
;
A
#
# COMPACT_ATOMS: atom_id res chain seq x y z
N MET A 1 13.04 -10.18 -8.46
CA MET A 1 11.85 -9.36 -8.04
C MET A 1 10.78 -10.29 -7.50
N ARG A 2 10.20 -9.99 -6.35
CA ARG A 2 9.18 -10.82 -5.70
C ARG A 2 7.76 -10.43 -6.15
N LEU A 3 6.80 -11.33 -6.00
CA LEU A 3 5.39 -11.04 -6.20
C LEU A 3 4.68 -10.86 -4.86
N GLY A 4 3.82 -9.87 -4.78
CA GLY A 4 2.82 -9.67 -3.73
C GLY A 4 1.40 -9.79 -4.28
N LEU A 5 0.42 -9.96 -3.42
CA LEU A 5 -1.01 -9.97 -3.78
C LEU A 5 -1.75 -8.89 -3.02
N ASN A 6 -2.50 -8.06 -3.71
CA ASN A 6 -3.46 -7.13 -3.09
C ASN A 6 -4.84 -7.80 -2.96
N LEU A 7 -5.28 -8.06 -1.73
CA LEU A 7 -6.62 -8.56 -1.44
C LEU A 7 -7.68 -7.45 -1.48
N GLY A 8 -7.24 -6.18 -1.44
CA GLY A 8 -8.16 -5.03 -1.38
C GLY A 8 -8.91 -4.95 -0.06
N TYR A 9 -10.16 -4.48 -0.16
CA TYR A 9 -11.08 -4.42 0.98
C TYR A 9 -11.84 -5.73 1.13
N TRP A 10 -11.96 -6.20 2.35
CA TRP A 10 -12.79 -7.33 2.72
C TRP A 10 -14.22 -6.83 3.02
N GLY A 11 -15.25 -7.64 2.80
CA GLY A 11 -16.64 -7.23 3.03
C GLY A 11 -17.34 -6.58 1.82
N ALA A 12 -16.69 -6.59 0.64
CA ALA A 12 -17.27 -6.06 -0.59
C ALA A 12 -18.06 -7.09 -1.41
N GLY A 13 -18.45 -8.21 -0.78
CA GLY A 13 -19.29 -9.26 -1.41
C GLY A 13 -18.54 -10.44 -2.02
N ASN A 14 -17.21 -10.48 -1.89
CA ASN A 14 -16.36 -11.56 -2.42
C ASN A 14 -15.34 -12.10 -1.40
N ASP A 15 -15.68 -12.08 -0.12
CA ASP A 15 -14.78 -12.41 0.99
C ASP A 15 -14.25 -13.84 0.96
N VAL A 16 -15.09 -14.80 0.57
CA VAL A 16 -14.71 -16.21 0.42
C VAL A 16 -13.63 -16.36 -0.65
N ASP A 17 -13.76 -15.63 -1.74
CA ASP A 17 -12.81 -15.62 -2.84
C ASP A 17 -11.46 -15.05 -2.40
N ASN A 18 -11.47 -14.00 -1.57
CA ASN A 18 -10.26 -13.37 -1.07
C ASN A 18 -9.40 -14.33 -0.22
N LEU A 19 -9.99 -15.17 0.62
CA LEU A 19 -9.25 -16.19 1.37
C LEU A 19 -8.70 -17.27 0.44
N ALA A 20 -9.51 -17.76 -0.49
CA ALA A 20 -9.07 -18.75 -1.47
C ALA A 20 -7.92 -18.21 -2.34
N LEU A 21 -7.99 -16.92 -2.70
CA LEU A 21 -6.94 -16.24 -3.45
C LEU A 21 -5.64 -16.11 -2.64
N ALA A 22 -5.72 -15.79 -1.34
CA ALA A 22 -4.57 -15.74 -0.44
C ALA A 22 -3.87 -17.12 -0.31
N ARG A 23 -4.66 -18.19 -0.19
CA ARG A 23 -4.12 -19.57 -0.16
C ARG A 23 -3.47 -19.96 -1.49
N GLU A 24 -4.03 -19.54 -2.61
CA GLU A 24 -3.40 -19.80 -3.90
C GLU A 24 -2.09 -19.02 -4.06
N ALA A 25 -2.04 -17.76 -3.59
CA ALA A 25 -0.81 -16.98 -3.57
C ALA A 25 0.27 -17.65 -2.71
N ASP A 26 -0.08 -18.17 -1.52
CA ASP A 26 0.82 -18.93 -0.65
C ASP A 26 1.39 -20.17 -1.38
N ARG A 27 0.50 -20.96 -2.03
CA ARG A 27 0.87 -22.13 -2.81
C ARG A 27 1.79 -21.81 -4.00
N LEU A 28 1.62 -20.64 -4.59
CA LEU A 28 2.39 -20.18 -5.75
C LEU A 28 3.72 -19.48 -5.36
N GLY A 29 4.02 -19.36 -4.08
CA GLY A 29 5.25 -18.74 -3.61
C GLY A 29 5.27 -17.21 -3.67
N TYR A 30 4.11 -16.57 -3.62
CA TYR A 30 4.03 -15.12 -3.43
C TYR A 30 4.69 -14.74 -2.10
N SER A 31 5.41 -13.63 -2.08
CA SER A 31 6.14 -13.22 -0.88
C SER A 31 5.24 -12.59 0.19
N VAL A 32 4.14 -11.97 -0.21
CA VAL A 32 3.26 -11.26 0.72
C VAL A 32 1.84 -11.12 0.17
N VAL A 33 0.85 -11.17 1.07
CA VAL A 33 -0.53 -10.76 0.80
C VAL A 33 -0.87 -9.53 1.62
N TRP A 34 -1.48 -8.53 0.97
CA TRP A 34 -1.78 -7.24 1.56
C TRP A 34 -3.29 -7.04 1.72
N ALA A 35 -3.73 -6.62 2.91
CA ALA A 35 -5.12 -6.21 3.15
C ALA A 35 -5.21 -4.70 3.38
N ALA A 36 -6.22 -4.07 2.76
CA ALA A 36 -6.47 -2.64 2.86
C ALA A 36 -7.43 -2.30 4.01
N GLU A 37 -7.31 -1.08 4.52
CA GLU A 37 -8.21 -0.51 5.51
C GLU A 37 -8.55 0.94 5.13
N ALA A 38 -9.84 1.28 5.24
CA ALA A 38 -10.34 2.66 5.14
C ALA A 38 -11.51 2.85 6.11
N TYR A 39 -12.74 2.86 5.63
CA TYR A 39 -13.98 2.85 6.43
C TYR A 39 -14.80 1.57 6.12
N GLY A 40 -14.10 0.48 5.86
CA GLY A 40 -14.63 -0.85 5.58
C GLY A 40 -14.11 -1.87 6.59
N SER A 41 -13.49 -2.95 6.11
CA SER A 41 -12.94 -4.00 6.97
C SER A 41 -11.71 -3.53 7.77
N ASP A 42 -11.59 -4.03 8.99
CA ASP A 42 -10.44 -3.86 9.88
C ASP A 42 -9.28 -4.75 9.41
N ALA A 43 -8.19 -4.16 8.96
CA ALA A 43 -7.08 -4.90 8.38
C ALA A 43 -6.45 -5.93 9.36
N PRO A 44 -6.20 -5.64 10.64
CA PRO A 44 -5.67 -6.62 11.58
C PRO A 44 -6.55 -7.86 11.74
N THR A 45 -7.86 -7.70 11.78
CA THR A 45 -8.82 -8.82 11.87
C THR A 45 -8.73 -9.72 10.64
N VAL A 46 -8.73 -9.12 9.45
CA VAL A 46 -8.57 -9.84 8.17
C VAL A 46 -7.22 -10.58 8.13
N LEU A 47 -6.13 -9.89 8.47
CA LEU A 47 -4.79 -10.45 8.41
C LEU A 47 -4.58 -11.59 9.42
N SER A 48 -5.21 -11.51 10.60
CA SER A 48 -5.21 -12.62 11.58
C SER A 48 -5.84 -13.87 10.97
N TRP A 49 -6.98 -13.70 10.29
CA TRP A 49 -7.69 -14.81 9.65
C TRP A 49 -6.90 -15.40 8.49
N VAL A 50 -6.28 -14.56 7.64
CA VAL A 50 -5.45 -15.01 6.53
C VAL A 50 -4.18 -15.73 7.04
N ALA A 51 -3.51 -15.17 8.06
CA ALA A 51 -2.32 -15.77 8.65
C ALA A 51 -2.57 -17.17 9.21
N ALA A 52 -3.76 -17.39 9.81
CA ALA A 52 -4.17 -18.72 10.33
C ALA A 52 -4.48 -19.74 9.21
N GLN A 53 -4.61 -19.31 7.98
CA GLN A 53 -5.01 -20.13 6.83
C GLN A 53 -3.92 -20.27 5.76
N THR A 54 -2.75 -19.70 6.02
CA THR A 54 -1.57 -19.71 5.14
C THR A 54 -0.33 -20.14 5.92
N GLU A 55 0.69 -20.68 5.24
CA GLU A 55 1.86 -21.26 5.88
C GLU A 55 3.14 -20.47 5.67
N SER A 56 3.38 -19.95 4.46
CA SER A 56 4.66 -19.37 4.02
C SER A 56 4.57 -17.89 3.68
N VAL A 57 3.47 -17.47 3.03
CA VAL A 57 3.31 -16.11 2.56
C VAL A 57 3.23 -15.12 3.74
N ASP A 58 3.95 -14.01 3.65
CA ASP A 58 3.82 -12.93 4.63
C ASP A 58 2.43 -12.29 4.54
N VAL A 59 1.94 -11.78 5.65
CA VAL A 59 0.70 -11.01 5.73
C VAL A 59 1.02 -9.57 6.08
N GLY A 60 0.48 -8.62 5.33
CA GLY A 60 0.81 -7.21 5.49
C GLY A 60 -0.39 -6.28 5.39
N SER A 61 -0.36 -5.19 6.11
CA SER A 61 -1.35 -4.13 5.95
C SER A 61 -0.94 -3.15 4.84
N ALA A 62 -1.85 -2.87 3.92
CA ALA A 62 -1.68 -1.84 2.90
C ALA A 62 -2.95 -0.98 2.78
N ILE A 63 -3.21 -0.20 3.78
CA ILE A 63 -2.43 0.13 4.99
C ILE A 63 -3.32 0.08 6.22
N MET A 64 -2.74 -0.01 7.44
CA MET A 64 -3.41 0.41 8.67
C MET A 64 -3.35 1.94 8.79
N GLN A 65 -4.47 2.55 9.15
CA GLN A 65 -4.58 4.01 9.20
C GLN A 65 -4.04 4.57 10.53
N ILE A 66 -3.10 5.51 10.45
CA ILE A 66 -2.55 6.23 11.62
C ILE A 66 -3.63 6.87 12.49
N PRO A 67 -4.67 7.55 11.93
CA PRO A 67 -5.72 8.14 12.76
C PRO A 67 -6.66 7.14 13.44
N ALA A 68 -6.68 5.88 12.99
CA ALA A 68 -7.60 4.87 13.54
C ALA A 68 -7.17 4.30 14.90
N ARG A 69 -5.87 4.32 15.20
CA ARG A 69 -5.31 3.68 16.40
C ARG A 69 -4.24 4.54 17.05
N THR A 70 -4.06 4.40 18.36
CA THR A 70 -2.87 4.96 19.02
C THR A 70 -1.61 4.18 18.61
N PRO A 71 -0.42 4.80 18.59
CA PRO A 71 0.80 4.10 18.23
C PRO A 71 1.11 2.90 19.15
N ALA A 72 0.80 2.99 20.44
CA ALA A 72 0.93 1.87 21.37
C ALA A 72 -0.01 0.70 21.02
N CYS A 73 -1.26 0.99 20.64
CA CYS A 73 -2.20 -0.03 20.16
C CYS A 73 -1.69 -0.69 18.88
N THR A 74 -1.15 0.07 17.95
CA THR A 74 -0.56 -0.47 16.72
C THR A 74 0.65 -1.37 17.00
N ALA A 75 1.51 -1.00 17.96
CA ALA A 75 2.62 -1.86 18.37
C ALA A 75 2.13 -3.18 18.98
N MET A 76 1.08 -3.14 19.82
CA MET A 76 0.45 -4.36 20.35
C MET A 76 -0.11 -5.24 19.22
N THR A 77 -0.82 -4.65 18.28
CA THR A 77 -1.38 -5.36 17.11
C THR A 77 -0.26 -5.99 16.27
N ALA A 78 0.78 -5.23 15.95
CA ALA A 78 1.90 -5.71 15.15
C ALA A 78 2.64 -6.87 15.83
N ALA A 79 2.94 -6.76 17.12
CA ALA A 79 3.58 -7.84 17.89
C ALA A 79 2.71 -9.09 17.97
N THR A 80 1.39 -8.92 18.13
CA THR A 80 0.44 -10.04 18.17
C THR A 80 0.37 -10.74 16.81
N LEU A 81 0.23 -10.00 15.73
CA LEU A 81 0.20 -10.56 14.37
C LEU A 81 1.52 -11.24 14.00
N ASP A 82 2.65 -10.66 14.39
CA ASP A 82 3.96 -11.29 14.19
C ASP A 82 4.05 -12.64 14.92
N THR A 83 3.58 -12.69 16.16
CA THR A 83 3.53 -13.94 16.95
C THR A 83 2.59 -14.97 16.33
N LEU A 84 1.35 -14.58 16.00
CA LEU A 84 0.34 -15.49 15.43
C LEU A 84 0.71 -16.02 14.04
N SER A 85 1.39 -15.21 13.26
CA SER A 85 1.86 -15.62 11.92
C SER A 85 3.21 -16.35 11.91
N GLY A 86 3.86 -16.52 13.07
CA GLY A 86 5.20 -17.11 13.14
C GLY A 86 6.29 -16.24 12.51
N GLY A 87 6.19 -14.91 12.66
CA GLY A 87 7.17 -13.97 12.13
C GLY A 87 6.92 -13.52 10.68
N ARG A 88 5.69 -13.63 10.17
CA ARG A 88 5.32 -13.29 8.77
C ARG A 88 4.54 -11.97 8.64
N PHE A 89 4.53 -11.10 9.65
CA PHE A 89 3.77 -9.85 9.58
C PHE A 89 4.60 -8.68 9.04
N ARG A 90 4.03 -7.88 8.13
CA ARG A 90 4.59 -6.60 7.63
C ARG A 90 3.64 -5.47 7.98
N LEU A 91 4.13 -4.45 8.70
CA LEU A 91 3.32 -3.32 9.15
C LEU A 91 3.33 -2.18 8.12
N GLY A 92 2.28 -2.08 7.32
CA GLY A 92 2.09 -0.94 6.44
C GLY A 92 1.18 0.11 7.06
N LEU A 93 1.63 1.36 7.08
CA LEU A 93 0.97 2.51 7.69
C LEU A 93 0.72 3.63 6.66
N GLY A 94 -0.35 4.39 6.88
CA GLY A 94 -0.65 5.55 6.06
C GLY A 94 -1.43 6.61 6.81
N VAL A 95 -1.30 7.85 6.33
CA VAL A 95 -1.94 9.05 6.93
C VAL A 95 -3.45 9.08 6.73
N SER A 96 -4.00 8.24 5.82
CA SER A 96 -5.37 8.36 5.32
C SER A 96 -5.61 9.71 4.60
N GLY A 97 -6.85 10.15 4.50
CA GLY A 97 -7.22 11.44 3.95
C GLY A 97 -8.06 12.25 4.95
N PRO A 98 -8.21 13.57 4.74
CA PRO A 98 -8.95 14.41 5.66
C PRO A 98 -10.40 13.97 5.86
N GLN A 99 -11.08 13.47 4.81
CA GLN A 99 -12.47 13.02 4.93
C GLN A 99 -12.61 11.81 5.88
N VAL A 100 -11.69 10.85 5.80
CA VAL A 100 -11.72 9.66 6.66
C VAL A 100 -11.18 9.99 8.05
N SER A 101 -10.06 10.70 8.15
CA SER A 101 -9.48 11.08 9.44
C SER A 101 -10.43 11.91 10.28
N GLU A 102 -11.02 12.96 9.72
CA GLU A 102 -11.90 13.88 10.45
C GLU A 102 -13.36 13.39 10.47
N GLY A 103 -13.85 12.81 9.35
CA GLY A 103 -15.25 12.42 9.21
C GLY A 103 -15.58 11.07 9.84
N TRP A 104 -14.64 10.13 9.84
CA TRP A 104 -14.86 8.77 10.35
C TRP A 104 -14.21 8.54 11.72
N HIS A 105 -12.93 8.95 11.86
CA HIS A 105 -12.18 8.73 13.09
C HIS A 105 -12.25 9.89 14.09
N GLY A 106 -12.76 11.08 13.68
CA GLY A 106 -12.83 12.26 14.53
C GLY A 106 -11.44 12.85 14.88
N VAL A 107 -10.42 12.51 14.12
CA VAL A 107 -9.03 12.94 14.34
C VAL A 107 -8.68 14.03 13.32
N ARG A 108 -8.26 15.22 13.82
CA ARG A 108 -7.87 16.33 12.96
C ARG A 108 -6.73 15.95 12.02
N PHE A 109 -6.92 16.17 10.72
CA PHE A 109 -5.90 15.99 9.68
C PHE A 109 -4.96 17.20 9.64
N ALA A 110 -4.02 17.24 10.57
CA ALA A 110 -3.06 18.33 10.70
C ALA A 110 -1.64 17.78 10.85
N LYS A 111 -0.66 18.45 10.23
CA LYS A 111 0.77 18.12 10.28
C LYS A 111 1.05 16.63 10.07
N PRO A 112 0.53 16.01 8.99
CA PRO A 112 0.55 14.55 8.84
C PRO A 112 1.97 13.97 8.82
N LEU A 113 2.97 14.68 8.32
CA LEU A 113 4.37 14.21 8.26
C LEU A 113 5.00 14.09 9.65
N GLY A 114 4.89 15.14 10.47
CA GLY A 114 5.38 15.12 11.86
C GLY A 114 4.69 14.05 12.68
N ARG A 115 3.36 13.95 12.53
CA ARG A 115 2.56 12.90 13.17
C ARG A 115 3.00 11.50 12.75
N THR A 116 3.29 11.27 11.48
CA THR A 116 3.77 9.97 10.99
C THR A 116 5.13 9.62 11.58
N ARG A 117 6.05 10.57 11.63
CA ARG A 117 7.37 10.35 12.22
C ARG A 117 7.27 9.93 13.68
N GLU A 118 6.59 10.73 14.51
CA GLU A 118 6.40 10.42 15.93
C GLU A 118 5.69 9.07 16.13
N TYR A 119 4.69 8.79 15.31
CA TYR A 119 3.94 7.52 15.36
C TYR A 119 4.86 6.32 15.11
N VAL A 120 5.67 6.35 14.08
CA VAL A 120 6.63 5.27 13.75
C VAL A 120 7.69 5.12 14.84
N ASP A 121 8.20 6.22 15.36
CA ASP A 121 9.19 6.21 16.46
C ASP A 121 8.62 5.55 17.72
N ILE A 122 7.38 5.89 18.10
CA ILE A 122 6.70 5.30 19.26
C ILE A 122 6.44 3.81 19.02
N VAL A 123 5.97 3.42 17.83
CA VAL A 123 5.75 2.02 17.48
C VAL A 123 7.05 1.21 17.60
N ARG A 124 8.15 1.70 17.04
CA ARG A 124 9.46 1.02 17.12
C ARG A 124 9.98 0.92 18.54
N THR A 125 9.86 2.00 19.32
CA THR A 125 10.23 2.00 20.74
C THR A 125 9.44 0.97 21.54
N ALA A 126 8.12 0.86 21.28
CA ALA A 126 7.29 -0.14 21.94
C ALA A 126 7.66 -1.57 21.51
N LEU A 127 7.87 -1.81 20.20
CA LEU A 127 8.24 -3.12 19.65
C LEU A 127 9.62 -3.59 20.15
N SER A 128 10.58 -2.68 20.39
CA SER A 128 11.86 -3.01 21.00
C SER A 128 11.76 -3.32 22.51
N ARG A 129 10.54 -3.31 23.06
CA ARG A 129 10.21 -3.60 24.46
C ARG A 129 10.94 -2.73 25.48
N GLN A 130 11.31 -1.51 25.09
CA GLN A 130 11.76 -0.49 26.01
C GLN A 130 10.58 0.10 26.80
N ARG A 131 10.85 0.71 27.94
CA ARG A 131 9.83 1.50 28.65
C ARG A 131 9.43 2.67 27.77
N LEU A 132 8.16 2.69 27.36
CA LEU A 132 7.64 3.67 26.42
C LEU A 132 7.57 5.06 27.05
N ARG A 133 8.54 5.90 26.68
CA ARG A 133 8.60 7.32 26.98
C ARG A 133 8.75 8.07 25.68
N TYR A 134 7.94 9.10 25.50
CA TYR A 134 8.00 9.95 24.33
C TYR A 134 7.57 11.36 24.68
N GLU A 135 8.26 12.35 24.16
CA GLU A 135 7.92 13.75 24.31
C GLU A 135 8.03 14.40 22.93
N GLY A 136 6.90 14.57 22.28
CA GLY A 136 6.78 15.11 20.93
C GLY A 136 5.70 16.17 20.82
N GLU A 137 5.49 16.64 19.60
CA GLU A 137 4.44 17.63 19.32
C GLU A 137 3.04 17.00 19.35
N HIS A 138 2.92 15.72 18.95
CA HIS A 138 1.65 15.02 18.79
C HIS A 138 1.36 14.04 19.91
N TRP A 139 2.37 13.52 20.57
CA TRP A 139 2.25 12.57 21.69
C TRP A 139 3.21 12.89 22.83
N THR A 140 2.66 12.78 24.05
CA THR A 140 3.46 12.76 25.28
C THR A 140 3.11 11.49 26.04
N LEU A 141 4.08 10.61 26.26
CA LEU A 141 3.89 9.31 26.91
C LEU A 141 4.94 9.08 27.99
N PRO A 142 4.56 8.84 29.27
CA PRO A 142 3.21 8.97 29.81
C PRO A 142 2.78 10.44 29.88
N LEU A 143 1.47 10.69 30.05
CA LEU A 143 0.96 12.05 30.29
C LEU A 143 1.55 12.59 31.61
N PRO A 144 1.97 13.87 31.66
CA PRO A 144 2.65 14.44 32.83
C PRO A 144 1.75 14.62 34.04
N ASP A 145 0.47 14.90 33.83
CA ASP A 145 -0.46 15.36 34.87
C ASP A 145 -1.38 14.24 35.39
N GLY A 146 -0.92 12.99 35.38
CA GLY A 146 -1.76 11.86 35.79
C GLY A 146 -0.98 10.72 36.45
N PRO A 147 -1.69 9.66 36.87
CA PRO A 147 -1.08 8.48 37.47
C PRO A 147 -0.37 7.59 36.44
N GLY A 148 -0.29 8.02 35.18
CA GLY A 148 0.33 7.27 34.09
C GLY A 148 1.80 7.02 34.36
N LYS A 149 2.28 5.83 33.99
CA LYS A 149 3.68 5.45 34.05
C LYS A 149 4.14 4.80 32.75
N ALA A 150 5.41 4.93 32.43
CA ALA A 150 5.98 4.27 31.26
C ALA A 150 5.86 2.74 31.40
N LEU A 151 5.17 2.12 30.44
CA LEU A 151 4.95 0.70 30.39
C LEU A 151 5.86 0.06 29.32
N THR A 152 6.05 -1.24 29.41
CA THR A 152 6.79 -2.06 28.45
C THR A 152 5.81 -3.05 27.80
N LEU A 153 5.94 -3.23 26.49
CA LEU A 153 5.15 -4.23 25.78
C LEU A 153 5.41 -5.62 26.36
N THR A 154 4.36 -6.32 26.78
CA THR A 154 4.47 -7.65 27.41
C THR A 154 4.59 -8.77 26.37
N VAL A 155 4.03 -8.59 25.19
CA VAL A 155 4.16 -9.54 24.07
C VAL A 155 5.60 -9.52 23.55
N HIS A 156 6.11 -10.69 23.21
CA HIS A 156 7.41 -10.86 22.56
C HIS A 156 7.18 -11.18 21.08
N PRO A 157 7.47 -10.26 20.15
CA PRO A 157 7.45 -10.59 18.73
C PRO A 157 8.41 -11.75 18.43
N VAL A 158 8.14 -12.51 17.37
CA VAL A 158 9.05 -13.58 16.91
C VAL A 158 10.34 -12.96 16.36
N ARG A 159 10.21 -11.85 15.63
CA ARG A 159 11.34 -11.12 15.05
C ARG A 159 11.77 -9.95 15.94
N GLU A 160 13.06 -9.68 15.95
CA GLU A 160 13.60 -8.47 16.61
C GLU A 160 13.08 -7.19 15.95
N LYS A 161 12.89 -7.23 14.63
CA LYS A 161 12.41 -6.10 13.83
C LYS A 161 11.25 -6.52 12.95
N ILE A 162 10.07 -5.98 13.23
CA ILE A 162 8.92 -6.04 12.32
C ILE A 162 9.10 -4.91 11.29
N PRO A 163 9.15 -5.20 9.97
CA PRO A 163 9.36 -4.16 8.97
C PRO A 163 8.16 -3.23 8.88
N VAL A 164 8.45 -1.92 8.82
CA VAL A 164 7.46 -0.84 8.72
C VAL A 164 7.47 -0.27 7.31
N TYR A 165 6.33 -0.31 6.64
CA TYR A 165 6.10 0.26 5.33
C TYR A 165 5.26 1.53 5.45
N LEU A 166 5.53 2.52 4.60
CA LEU A 166 4.70 3.72 4.51
C LEU A 166 4.06 3.85 3.13
N ALA A 167 2.76 4.14 3.10
CA ALA A 167 2.11 4.62 1.89
C ALA A 167 2.37 6.12 1.75
N ALA A 168 3.02 6.50 0.68
CA ALA A 168 3.39 7.88 0.39
C ALA A 168 3.14 8.22 -1.07
N VAL A 169 2.62 9.43 -1.34
CA VAL A 169 2.29 9.90 -2.69
C VAL A 169 2.94 11.25 -2.99
N GLY A 170 2.92 12.18 -2.06
CA GLY A 170 3.54 13.50 -2.23
C GLY A 170 5.05 13.49 -1.99
N PRO A 171 5.84 14.38 -2.62
CA PRO A 171 7.30 14.37 -2.54
C PRO A 171 7.85 14.38 -1.10
N LYS A 172 7.29 15.23 -0.24
CA LYS A 172 7.70 15.32 1.18
C LYS A 172 7.39 14.05 1.98
N ASN A 173 6.29 13.34 1.63
CA ASN A 173 5.96 12.09 2.29
C ASN A 173 6.83 10.93 1.77
N LEU A 174 7.20 10.96 0.49
CA LEU A 174 8.16 10.02 -0.10
C LEU A 174 9.56 10.19 0.51
N GLU A 175 10.03 11.44 0.67
CA GLU A 175 11.27 11.74 1.38
C GLU A 175 11.25 11.18 2.80
N LEU A 176 10.15 11.44 3.57
CA LEU A 176 9.96 10.87 4.90
C LEU A 176 9.95 9.33 4.90
N ALA A 177 9.29 8.70 3.92
CA ALA A 177 9.29 7.25 3.80
C ALA A 177 10.71 6.69 3.62
N GLY A 178 11.53 7.31 2.77
CA GLY A 178 12.95 6.98 2.62
C GLY A 178 13.74 7.13 3.91
N GLU A 179 13.48 8.18 4.69
CA GLU A 179 14.18 8.43 5.96
C GLU A 179 13.86 7.38 7.02
N ILE A 180 12.58 6.99 7.18
CA ILE A 180 12.15 6.26 8.39
C ILE A 180 11.52 4.89 8.14
N ALA A 181 11.09 4.53 6.91
CA ALA A 181 10.42 3.25 6.66
C ALA A 181 11.39 2.17 6.17
N ASP A 182 10.97 0.91 6.24
CA ASP A 182 11.72 -0.24 5.69
C ASP A 182 11.25 -0.56 4.26
N GLY A 183 10.13 0.01 3.84
CA GLY A 183 9.63 -0.07 2.47
C GLY A 183 8.55 0.98 2.18
N TRP A 184 8.24 1.11 0.91
CA TRP A 184 7.25 2.04 0.38
C TRP A 184 6.14 1.29 -0.35
N LEU A 185 4.89 1.54 0.05
CA LEU A 185 3.69 1.04 -0.62
C LEU A 185 3.19 2.10 -1.60
N ALA A 186 3.17 1.77 -2.88
CA ALA A 186 2.77 2.68 -3.94
C ALA A 186 1.51 2.21 -4.67
N VAL A 187 0.78 3.18 -5.23
CA VAL A 187 -0.25 2.97 -6.25
C VAL A 187 0.01 3.93 -7.41
N PHE A 188 -0.44 3.59 -8.61
CA PHE A 188 -0.21 4.37 -9.83
C PHE A 188 1.29 4.62 -10.09
N PHE A 189 2.11 3.60 -9.86
CA PHE A 189 3.53 3.65 -10.20
C PHE A 189 3.70 3.42 -11.70
N ALA A 190 4.29 4.39 -12.39
CA ALA A 190 4.61 4.32 -13.80
C ALA A 190 6.13 4.19 -13.96
N PRO A 191 6.67 3.05 -14.41
CA PRO A 191 8.12 2.85 -14.57
C PRO A 191 8.78 3.91 -15.45
N GLU A 192 8.11 4.35 -16.52
CA GLU A 192 8.59 5.38 -17.46
C GLU A 192 8.72 6.77 -16.80
N HIS A 193 8.02 6.99 -15.70
CA HIS A 193 8.02 8.21 -14.89
C HIS A 193 8.49 7.96 -13.46
N ALA A 194 9.26 6.90 -13.24
CA ALA A 194 9.69 6.49 -11.89
C ALA A 194 10.36 7.61 -11.08
N HIS A 195 11.10 8.53 -11.75
CA HIS A 195 11.76 9.66 -11.13
C HIS A 195 10.81 10.52 -10.28
N VAL A 196 9.53 10.64 -10.67
CA VAL A 196 8.53 11.43 -9.93
C VAL A 196 8.39 10.99 -8.48
N SER A 197 8.53 9.68 -8.23
CA SER A 197 8.42 9.10 -6.88
C SER A 197 9.76 8.63 -6.32
N MET A 198 10.64 8.11 -7.17
CA MET A 198 11.90 7.52 -6.71
C MET A 198 12.94 8.57 -6.32
N ASP A 199 12.96 9.75 -6.95
CA ASP A 199 13.95 10.77 -6.61
C ASP A 199 13.76 11.31 -5.18
N PRO A 200 12.55 11.74 -4.76
CA PRO A 200 12.34 12.13 -3.37
C PRO A 200 12.54 10.98 -2.37
N LEU A 201 12.18 9.75 -2.73
CA LEU A 201 12.42 8.56 -1.90
C LEU A 201 13.92 8.33 -1.68
N ARG A 202 14.72 8.39 -2.75
CA ARG A 202 16.19 8.26 -2.69
C ARG A 202 16.84 9.41 -1.91
N ALA A 203 16.30 10.62 -2.03
CA ALA A 203 16.76 11.76 -1.23
C ALA A 203 16.58 11.49 0.27
N GLY A 204 15.43 10.94 0.67
CA GLY A 204 15.17 10.54 2.06
C GLY A 204 16.12 9.44 2.56
N LEU A 205 16.32 8.38 1.76
CA LEU A 205 17.29 7.32 2.07
C LEU A 205 18.71 7.88 2.27
N SER A 206 19.15 8.71 1.34
CA SER A 206 20.47 9.33 1.36
C SER A 206 20.66 10.24 2.58
N SER A 207 19.66 11.07 2.89
CA SER A 207 19.73 11.99 4.05
C SER A 207 19.83 11.24 5.39
N ALA A 208 19.26 10.04 5.46
CA ALA A 208 19.31 9.17 6.63
C ALA A 208 20.50 8.19 6.62
N GLY A 209 21.36 8.24 5.59
CA GLY A 209 22.52 7.34 5.45
C GLY A 209 22.15 5.87 5.28
N ARG A 210 21.00 5.58 4.64
CA ARG A 210 20.45 4.22 4.48
C ARG A 210 20.81 3.63 3.13
N ASP A 211 21.05 2.32 3.10
CA ASP A 211 21.33 1.61 1.87
C ASP A 211 20.01 1.38 1.09
N PRO A 212 19.91 1.86 -0.17
CA PRO A 212 18.75 1.59 -1.02
C PRO A 212 18.50 0.09 -1.27
N ALA A 213 19.53 -0.75 -1.21
CA ALA A 213 19.40 -2.19 -1.41
C ALA A 213 18.63 -2.91 -0.29
N GLU A 214 18.54 -2.30 0.90
CA GLU A 214 17.77 -2.81 2.04
C GLU A 214 16.33 -2.26 2.09
N PHE A 215 15.93 -1.46 1.09
CA PHE A 215 14.62 -0.81 1.06
C PHE A 215 13.67 -1.51 0.06
N ASP A 216 12.49 -1.89 0.54
CA ASP A 216 11.49 -2.58 -0.29
C ASP A 216 10.59 -1.57 -1.03
N VAL A 217 10.60 -1.56 -2.35
CA VAL A 217 9.74 -0.74 -3.23
C VAL A 217 8.59 -1.59 -3.73
N VAL A 218 7.37 -1.30 -3.25
CA VAL A 218 6.21 -2.19 -3.36
C VAL A 218 5.02 -1.48 -4.04
N PRO A 219 5.01 -1.36 -5.37
CA PRO A 219 3.84 -0.86 -6.08
C PRO A 219 2.73 -1.93 -6.14
N THR A 220 1.49 -1.50 -5.95
CA THR A 220 0.30 -2.26 -6.32
C THR A 220 -0.07 -1.92 -7.76
N VAL A 221 -0.07 -2.95 -8.61
CA VAL A 221 -0.26 -2.82 -10.05
C VAL A 221 -1.52 -3.58 -10.48
N PRO A 222 -2.52 -2.92 -11.08
CA PRO A 222 -3.64 -3.59 -11.72
C PRO A 222 -3.14 -4.53 -12.83
N VAL A 223 -3.62 -5.78 -12.81
CA VAL A 223 -3.32 -6.77 -13.86
C VAL A 223 -4.61 -7.22 -14.49
N VAL A 224 -4.72 -7.07 -15.81
CA VAL A 224 -5.87 -7.49 -16.61
C VAL A 224 -5.38 -8.30 -17.80
N LEU A 225 -5.64 -9.60 -17.79
CA LEU A 225 -5.34 -10.48 -18.91
C LEU A 225 -6.40 -10.34 -20.01
N GLY A 226 -5.97 -10.33 -21.26
CA GLY A 226 -6.85 -10.23 -22.44
C GLY A 226 -6.04 -10.18 -23.74
N ASP A 227 -6.69 -10.38 -24.87
CA ASP A 227 -6.03 -10.39 -26.19
C ASP A 227 -5.67 -8.97 -26.66
N ASP A 228 -6.51 -7.98 -26.30
CA ASP A 228 -6.28 -6.58 -26.62
C ASP A 228 -6.09 -5.74 -25.35
N TRP A 229 -4.93 -5.12 -25.23
CA TRP A 229 -4.57 -4.31 -24.06
C TRP A 229 -5.41 -3.03 -23.90
N ARG A 230 -6.02 -2.52 -24.99
CA ARG A 230 -6.86 -1.33 -24.93
C ARG A 230 -8.17 -1.62 -24.23
N SER A 231 -8.82 -2.72 -24.60
CA SER A 231 -10.03 -3.19 -23.90
C SER A 231 -9.73 -3.72 -22.50
N ALA A 232 -8.54 -4.25 -22.26
CA ALA A 232 -8.08 -4.64 -20.92
C ALA A 232 -7.94 -3.44 -19.96
N ALA A 233 -7.87 -2.20 -20.46
CA ALA A 233 -7.85 -1.01 -19.62
C ALA A 233 -9.22 -0.65 -19.01
N ASP A 234 -10.33 -1.06 -19.63
CA ASP A 234 -11.67 -0.64 -19.23
C ASP A 234 -12.05 -1.01 -17.79
N PRO A 235 -11.76 -2.20 -17.26
CA PRO A 235 -12.01 -2.53 -15.85
C PRO A 235 -11.25 -1.63 -14.86
N VAL A 236 -10.14 -1.02 -15.27
CA VAL A 236 -9.30 -0.19 -14.40
C VAL A 236 -9.77 1.27 -14.38
N ARG A 237 -10.54 1.75 -15.39
CA ARG A 237 -10.98 3.14 -15.50
C ARG A 237 -11.72 3.65 -14.26
N GLY A 238 -12.69 2.89 -13.77
CA GLY A 238 -13.47 3.26 -12.57
C GLY A 238 -12.60 3.36 -11.31
N TYR A 239 -11.64 2.46 -11.15
CA TYR A 239 -10.65 2.50 -10.08
C TYR A 239 -9.79 3.77 -10.16
N ALA A 240 -9.23 4.08 -11.32
CA ALA A 240 -8.43 5.28 -11.51
C ALA A 240 -9.25 6.57 -11.28
N ALA A 241 -10.49 6.63 -11.77
CA ALA A 241 -11.40 7.75 -11.57
C ALA A 241 -11.75 7.97 -10.09
N LEU A 242 -11.97 6.90 -9.32
CA LEU A 242 -12.19 6.98 -7.88
C LEU A 242 -11.01 7.65 -7.17
N TYR A 243 -9.78 7.24 -7.48
CA TYR A 243 -8.60 7.79 -6.82
C TYR A 243 -8.34 9.24 -7.25
N ILE A 244 -8.33 9.52 -8.54
CA ILE A 244 -8.04 10.87 -9.07
C ILE A 244 -9.16 11.85 -8.72
N GLY A 245 -10.42 11.41 -8.75
CA GLY A 245 -11.58 12.26 -8.51
C GLY A 245 -12.09 12.29 -7.08
N GLY A 246 -12.07 11.14 -6.37
CA GLY A 246 -12.83 10.94 -5.13
C GLY A 246 -12.01 10.74 -3.86
N MET A 247 -10.71 10.36 -3.95
CA MET A 247 -9.89 10.05 -2.77
C MET A 247 -9.28 11.31 -2.14
N GLY A 248 -10.11 12.28 -1.82
CA GLY A 248 -9.72 13.55 -1.21
C GLY A 248 -10.74 14.66 -1.48
N SER A 249 -10.53 15.84 -0.90
CA SER A 249 -11.28 17.03 -1.26
C SER A 249 -10.79 17.60 -2.60
N ARG A 250 -11.55 18.54 -3.18
CA ARG A 250 -11.13 19.22 -4.42
C ARG A 250 -9.70 19.78 -4.32
N GLU A 251 -9.33 20.32 -3.16
CA GLU A 251 -8.03 20.98 -2.95
C GLU A 251 -6.94 20.04 -2.41
N LYS A 252 -7.33 18.90 -1.80
CA LYS A 252 -6.43 17.98 -1.11
C LYS A 252 -6.67 16.54 -1.56
N ASN A 253 -6.42 16.26 -2.82
CA ASN A 253 -6.38 14.92 -3.38
C ASN A 253 -4.96 14.62 -3.86
N PHE A 254 -4.29 13.69 -3.18
CA PHE A 254 -2.90 13.33 -3.48
C PHE A 254 -2.76 12.63 -4.83
N TYR A 255 -3.74 11.87 -5.26
CA TYR A 255 -3.72 11.11 -6.52
C TYR A 255 -4.02 12.01 -7.72
N HIS A 256 -4.89 13.01 -7.55
CA HIS A 256 -5.07 14.07 -8.53
C HIS A 256 -3.73 14.80 -8.76
N GLN A 257 -3.03 15.18 -7.67
CA GLN A 257 -1.73 15.82 -7.77
C GLN A 257 -0.66 14.88 -8.39
N LEU A 258 -0.75 13.57 -8.15
CA LEU A 258 0.14 12.60 -8.79
C LEU A 258 -0.11 12.54 -10.30
N ALA A 259 -1.36 12.42 -10.75
CA ALA A 259 -1.70 12.42 -12.17
C ALA A 259 -1.19 13.68 -12.89
N ARG A 260 -1.29 14.85 -12.24
CA ARG A 260 -0.71 16.10 -12.74
C ARG A 260 0.81 16.03 -12.89
N ARG A 261 1.53 15.50 -11.87
CA ARG A 261 3.00 15.32 -11.95
C ARG A 261 3.43 14.31 -13.00
N LEU A 262 2.55 13.38 -13.37
CA LEU A 262 2.77 12.44 -14.47
C LEU A 262 2.47 13.05 -15.85
N GLY A 263 2.08 14.34 -15.93
CA GLY A 263 1.83 15.05 -17.19
C GLY A 263 0.37 15.00 -17.67
N TYR A 264 -0.57 14.61 -16.82
CA TYR A 264 -2.00 14.48 -17.17
C TYR A 264 -2.88 15.55 -16.50
N GLU A 265 -2.42 16.81 -16.43
CA GLU A 265 -3.08 17.90 -15.70
C GLU A 265 -4.53 18.09 -16.14
N GLN A 266 -4.76 18.26 -17.44
CA GLN A 266 -6.10 18.53 -17.98
C GLN A 266 -7.06 17.35 -17.70
N ALA A 267 -6.60 16.13 -17.91
CA ALA A 267 -7.40 14.94 -17.67
C ALA A 267 -7.71 14.76 -16.18
N ALA A 268 -6.73 15.02 -15.29
CA ALA A 268 -6.94 14.96 -13.85
C ALA A 268 -8.03 15.94 -13.38
N ASP A 269 -8.02 17.16 -13.91
CA ASP A 269 -9.02 18.20 -13.59
C ASP A 269 -10.41 17.77 -14.10
N GLU A 270 -10.52 17.23 -15.31
CA GLU A 270 -11.78 16.73 -15.88
C GLU A 270 -12.34 15.53 -15.11
N VAL A 271 -11.49 14.56 -14.75
CA VAL A 271 -11.88 13.40 -13.93
C VAL A 271 -12.41 13.87 -12.57
N GLN A 272 -11.72 14.79 -11.90
CA GLN A 272 -12.14 15.28 -10.59
C GLN A 272 -13.45 16.07 -10.68
N GLU A 273 -13.62 16.92 -11.68
CA GLU A 273 -14.86 17.67 -11.89
C GLU A 273 -16.06 16.73 -12.09
N ALA A 274 -15.94 15.78 -13.00
CA ALA A 274 -16.99 14.80 -13.29
C ALA A 274 -17.30 13.92 -12.06
N TYR A 275 -16.28 13.46 -11.35
CA TYR A 275 -16.43 12.62 -10.16
C TYR A 275 -17.16 13.35 -9.02
N LEU A 276 -16.78 14.60 -8.75
CA LEU A 276 -17.42 15.43 -7.71
C LEU A 276 -18.86 15.83 -8.09
N ALA A 277 -19.16 15.90 -9.39
CA ALA A 277 -20.53 16.06 -9.91
C ALA A 277 -21.35 14.75 -9.84
N LYS A 278 -20.75 13.64 -9.36
CA LYS A 278 -21.35 12.28 -9.31
C LYS A 278 -21.63 11.68 -10.70
N ASP A 279 -21.00 12.19 -11.73
CA ASP A 279 -20.98 11.62 -13.07
C ASP A 279 -19.81 10.63 -13.21
N TYR A 280 -19.96 9.47 -12.58
CA TYR A 280 -18.89 8.46 -12.51
C TYR A 280 -18.56 7.87 -13.88
N GLY A 281 -19.56 7.81 -14.80
CA GLY A 281 -19.35 7.35 -16.16
C GLY A 281 -18.44 8.29 -16.94
N ARG A 282 -18.74 9.60 -16.91
CA ARG A 282 -17.88 10.64 -17.50
C ARG A 282 -16.50 10.67 -16.85
N ALA A 283 -16.42 10.56 -15.52
CA ALA A 283 -15.15 10.52 -14.82
C ALA A 283 -14.27 9.35 -15.28
N ALA A 284 -14.84 8.14 -15.39
CA ALA A 284 -14.12 6.97 -15.87
C ALA A 284 -13.68 7.12 -17.35
N ALA A 285 -14.53 7.68 -18.19
CA ALA A 285 -14.23 7.92 -19.61
C ALA A 285 -13.13 8.98 -19.81
N ALA A 286 -13.01 9.94 -18.90
CA ALA A 286 -12.00 10.99 -18.96
C ALA A 286 -10.60 10.52 -18.54
N VAL A 287 -10.46 9.32 -17.93
CA VAL A 287 -9.13 8.78 -17.59
C VAL A 287 -8.39 8.40 -18.86
N PRO A 288 -7.19 8.97 -19.14
CA PRO A 288 -6.43 8.65 -20.34
C PRO A 288 -6.00 7.19 -20.38
N LEU A 289 -6.07 6.59 -21.55
CA LEU A 289 -5.63 5.20 -21.77
C LEU A 289 -4.14 5.03 -21.43
N GLU A 290 -3.33 6.02 -21.79
CA GLU A 290 -1.89 6.05 -21.55
C GLU A 290 -1.55 6.07 -20.05
N LEU A 291 -2.35 6.77 -19.24
CA LEU A 291 -2.17 6.76 -17.78
C LEU A 291 -2.47 5.39 -17.19
N ILE A 292 -3.55 4.74 -17.64
CA ILE A 292 -3.90 3.39 -17.19
C ILE A 292 -2.82 2.40 -17.62
N ASP A 293 -2.38 2.48 -18.86
CA ASP A 293 -1.37 1.59 -19.40
C ASP A 293 -0.01 1.73 -18.72
N SER A 294 0.43 2.96 -18.46
CA SER A 294 1.71 3.21 -17.77
C SER A 294 1.73 2.71 -16.33
N THR A 295 0.56 2.61 -15.69
CA THR A 295 0.42 2.23 -14.26
C THR A 295 -0.17 0.83 -14.05
N SER A 296 -0.29 0.03 -15.12
CA SER A 296 -0.93 -1.30 -15.09
C SER A 296 -0.18 -2.29 -15.97
N LEU A 297 -0.49 -3.58 -15.81
CA LEU A 297 -0.07 -4.66 -16.69
C LEU A 297 -1.29 -5.20 -17.44
N LEU A 298 -1.40 -4.86 -18.71
CA LEU A 298 -2.60 -5.07 -19.53
C LEU A 298 -2.31 -5.91 -20.76
N GLY A 299 -3.26 -6.79 -21.10
CA GLY A 299 -3.30 -7.51 -22.38
C GLY A 299 -2.69 -8.90 -22.33
N PRO A 300 -2.16 -9.40 -23.47
CA PRO A 300 -1.60 -10.74 -23.54
C PRO A 300 -0.33 -10.88 -22.68
N VAL A 301 -0.07 -12.11 -22.27
CA VAL A 301 1.06 -12.41 -21.37
C VAL A 301 2.41 -11.97 -21.94
N GLU A 302 2.59 -12.04 -23.25
CA GLU A 302 3.81 -11.61 -23.95
C GLU A 302 4.10 -10.14 -23.67
N ARG A 303 3.09 -9.29 -23.76
CA ARG A 303 3.21 -7.86 -23.47
C ARG A 303 3.54 -7.62 -21.99
N ILE A 304 2.95 -8.39 -21.09
CA ILE A 304 3.26 -8.32 -19.65
C ILE A 304 4.72 -8.69 -19.40
N VAL A 305 5.21 -9.79 -20.01
CA VAL A 305 6.61 -10.22 -19.92
C VAL A 305 7.56 -9.12 -20.39
N GLU A 306 7.25 -8.46 -21.52
CA GLU A 306 8.05 -7.35 -22.06
C GLU A 306 8.08 -6.10 -21.16
N ARG A 307 7.04 -5.86 -20.35
CA ARG A 307 6.97 -4.70 -19.47
C ARG A 307 7.60 -4.91 -18.09
N LEU A 308 7.70 -6.14 -17.61
CA LEU A 308 8.25 -6.45 -16.28
C LEU A 308 9.68 -5.92 -16.03
N PRO A 309 10.61 -5.99 -17.00
CA PRO A 309 11.95 -5.42 -16.82
C PRO A 309 11.93 -3.92 -16.49
N ALA A 310 11.03 -3.13 -17.06
CA ALA A 310 10.92 -1.70 -16.76
C ALA A 310 10.60 -1.44 -15.26
N TYR A 311 9.81 -2.28 -14.62
CA TYR A 311 9.56 -2.19 -13.18
C TYR A 311 10.83 -2.52 -12.37
N ALA A 312 11.56 -3.57 -12.75
CA ALA A 312 12.80 -3.95 -12.08
C ALA A 312 13.86 -2.86 -12.23
N ASP A 313 14.05 -2.31 -13.44
CA ASP A 313 14.99 -1.23 -13.74
C ASP A 313 14.63 0.07 -13.01
N ALA A 314 13.34 0.32 -12.77
CA ALA A 314 12.87 1.43 -11.97
C ALA A 314 13.14 1.26 -10.45
N GLY A 315 13.57 0.07 -10.02
CA GLY A 315 13.92 -0.24 -8.64
C GLY A 315 12.80 -0.92 -7.83
N VAL A 316 11.80 -1.49 -8.50
CA VAL A 316 10.75 -2.28 -7.83
C VAL A 316 11.34 -3.61 -7.34
N THR A 317 11.17 -3.89 -6.06
CA THR A 317 11.66 -5.12 -5.42
C THR A 317 10.55 -6.14 -5.17
N THR A 318 9.32 -5.66 -4.92
CA THR A 318 8.12 -6.49 -4.74
C THR A 318 6.97 -5.92 -5.58
N LEU A 319 6.58 -6.58 -6.67
CA LEU A 319 5.44 -6.17 -7.49
C LEU A 319 4.16 -6.79 -6.93
N THR A 320 3.26 -5.95 -6.41
CA THR A 320 1.99 -6.40 -5.85
C THR A 320 0.90 -6.45 -6.91
N VAL A 321 0.40 -7.63 -7.19
CA VAL A 321 -0.65 -7.89 -8.16
C VAL A 321 -2.01 -7.52 -7.59
N ALA A 322 -2.75 -6.64 -8.27
CA ALA A 322 -4.17 -6.44 -8.10
C ALA A 322 -4.89 -7.11 -9.29
N ALA A 323 -5.46 -8.29 -9.07
CA ALA A 323 -6.11 -9.06 -10.13
C ALA A 323 -7.50 -8.49 -10.45
N PHE A 324 -7.56 -7.67 -11.50
CA PHE A 324 -8.81 -7.11 -12.04
C PHE A 324 -9.47 -8.11 -12.99
N ALA A 325 -10.27 -9.00 -12.44
CA ALA A 325 -10.95 -10.04 -13.20
C ALA A 325 -12.36 -10.30 -12.65
N GLY A 326 -13.27 -10.75 -13.52
CA GLY A 326 -14.70 -10.89 -13.20
C GLY A 326 -15.05 -12.16 -12.41
N SER A 327 -14.15 -13.16 -12.33
CA SER A 327 -14.40 -14.41 -11.61
C SER A 327 -13.20 -14.84 -10.79
N MET A 328 -13.43 -15.69 -9.79
CA MET A 328 -12.38 -16.29 -9.00
C MET A 328 -11.38 -17.09 -9.85
N GLU A 329 -11.89 -17.86 -10.81
CA GLU A 329 -11.06 -18.64 -11.72
C GLU A 329 -10.10 -17.74 -12.53
N GLN A 330 -10.60 -16.63 -13.06
CA GLN A 330 -9.78 -15.65 -13.77
C GLN A 330 -8.76 -14.97 -12.84
N ARG A 331 -9.13 -14.66 -11.60
CA ARG A 331 -8.21 -14.10 -10.61
C ARG A 331 -7.07 -15.08 -10.29
N VAL A 332 -7.38 -16.35 -10.07
CA VAL A 332 -6.38 -17.42 -9.88
C VAL A 332 -5.48 -17.56 -11.12
N GLN A 333 -6.10 -17.52 -12.32
CA GLN A 333 -5.32 -17.57 -13.56
C GLN A 333 -4.36 -16.37 -13.66
N THR A 334 -4.79 -15.19 -13.27
CA THR A 334 -3.91 -14.01 -13.22
C THR A 334 -2.70 -14.25 -12.32
N LEU A 335 -2.89 -14.82 -11.11
CA LEU A 335 -1.77 -15.11 -10.22
C LEU A 335 -0.77 -16.11 -10.83
N ARG A 336 -1.26 -17.18 -11.45
CA ARG A 336 -0.42 -18.18 -12.12
C ARG A 336 0.34 -17.59 -13.30
N THR A 337 -0.35 -16.79 -14.10
CA THR A 337 0.25 -16.11 -15.25
C THR A 337 1.35 -15.13 -14.82
N MET A 338 1.18 -14.44 -13.68
CA MET A 338 2.21 -13.52 -13.20
C MET A 338 3.48 -14.23 -12.73
N VAL A 339 3.38 -15.45 -12.17
CA VAL A 339 4.55 -16.29 -11.85
C VAL A 339 5.27 -16.69 -13.13
N ASP A 340 4.55 -17.24 -14.12
CA ASP A 340 5.12 -17.61 -15.43
C ASP A 340 5.76 -16.39 -16.13
N ALA A 341 5.08 -15.26 -16.13
CA ALA A 341 5.58 -14.03 -16.74
C ALA A 341 6.89 -13.54 -16.09
N LEU A 342 6.98 -13.63 -14.76
CA LEU A 342 8.17 -13.22 -14.01
C LEU A 342 9.36 -14.15 -14.31
N GLU A 343 9.11 -15.47 -14.39
CA GLU A 343 10.12 -16.47 -14.78
C GLU A 343 10.60 -16.25 -16.23
N ARG A 344 9.68 -16.06 -17.17
CA ARG A 344 10.00 -15.77 -18.59
C ARG A 344 10.76 -14.48 -18.79
N ALA A 345 10.51 -13.48 -17.96
CA ALA A 345 11.27 -12.22 -17.95
C ALA A 345 12.66 -12.35 -17.30
N GLY A 346 13.00 -13.51 -16.71
CA GLY A 346 14.27 -13.72 -15.99
C GLY A 346 14.41 -12.92 -14.71
N LEU A 347 13.29 -12.55 -14.07
CA LEU A 347 13.25 -11.70 -12.88
C LEU A 347 12.83 -12.43 -11.60
N ALA A 348 12.52 -13.75 -11.68
CA ALA A 348 12.22 -14.57 -10.52
C ALA A 348 13.47 -14.71 -9.63
N GLU A 349 13.27 -14.57 -8.29
CA GLU A 349 14.30 -14.78 -7.26
C GLU A 349 14.29 -16.22 -6.78
#